data_753468397f6d53e8b9c52014b62ad831
#
_entry.id   753468397f6d53e8b9c52014b62ad831
#
_cell.length_a   1.000
_cell.length_b   1.000
_cell.length_c   1.000
_cell.angle_alpha   90.00
_cell.angle_beta   90.00
_cell.angle_gamma   90.00
#
_symmetry.space_group_name_H-M   'P 1'
#
loop_
_entity.id
_entity.type
_entity.pdbx_description
1 polymer ?
#
loop_
_entity_poly.entity_id
_entity_poly.type
_entity_poly.pdbx_seq_one_letter_code
_entity_poly.pdbx_strand_id
1 'polypeptide(L)'
;MKLKEKTQEQLVAEAFAIFNGGEGLDHWSYSSTSSPMAKNLISYSFLEKIRRSWLWRYKPSFGNLVNNTVQKLIADVIYKSKTIKETEWDRDYQKCFDSELDEINKKDPVDKKDEFARKEMISYAHDCIGVTKKVVQDLVGDEKLVCEQYVKHKEMTMIKPITGRVDYETKTKFIELKTKPPNIRKVKNKEEWTMSSQALPTEPATDNLTQTSFYYMCTKKIPYLIYVNDKEHITFDQSHELMKKDHLEHLYFKMVEKILLWERMIMFCKGNLSELAQMCEPPDMYHPFYYKDLAPEQEKLITNLWGIKHE
;
A
#
# COMPACT_ATOMS: atom_id res chain seq x y z
N MET A 1 8.94 45.04 20.97
CA MET A 1 9.47 43.65 20.91
C MET A 1 9.39 43.19 19.45
N LYS A 2 10.52 43.11 18.74
CA LYS A 2 10.52 42.60 17.35
C LYS A 2 10.21 41.10 17.41
N LEU A 3 9.06 40.68 16.86
CA LEU A 3 8.79 39.29 16.62
C LEU A 3 9.92 38.74 15.73
N LYS A 4 10.68 37.76 16.24
CA LYS A 4 11.67 37.03 15.39
C LYS A 4 10.89 36.40 14.24
N GLU A 5 11.26 36.72 13.02
CA GLU A 5 10.74 36.02 11.83
C GLU A 5 11.09 34.54 11.93
N LYS A 6 10.09 33.69 11.74
CA LYS A 6 10.27 32.24 11.74
C LYS A 6 11.07 31.82 10.52
N THR A 7 11.96 30.87 10.71
CA THR A 7 12.68 30.25 9.57
C THR A 7 11.72 29.43 8.71
N GLN A 8 12.09 29.18 7.47
CA GLN A 8 11.29 28.34 6.57
C GLN A 8 11.08 26.92 7.14
N GLU A 9 12.08 26.35 7.81
CA GLU A 9 11.96 25.05 8.49
C GLU A 9 10.92 25.07 9.62
N GLN A 10 10.88 26.14 10.41
CA GLN A 10 9.86 26.31 11.46
C GLN A 10 8.45 26.42 10.88
N LEU A 11 8.29 27.16 9.77
CA LEU A 11 7.00 27.29 9.09
C LEU A 11 6.52 25.95 8.53
N VAL A 12 7.42 25.17 7.93
CA VAL A 12 7.13 23.81 7.46
C VAL A 12 6.75 22.89 8.62
N ALA A 13 7.52 22.90 9.71
CA ALA A 13 7.23 22.07 10.88
C ALA A 13 5.85 22.36 11.46
N GLU A 14 5.49 23.63 11.62
CA GLU A 14 4.17 24.05 12.11
C GLU A 14 3.05 23.64 11.15
N ALA A 15 3.22 23.85 9.84
CA ALA A 15 2.19 23.51 8.86
C ALA A 15 1.91 22.00 8.82
N PHE A 16 2.95 21.18 8.98
CA PHE A 16 2.82 19.71 8.96
C PHE A 16 2.52 19.08 10.34
N ALA A 17 2.48 19.86 11.41
CA ALA A 17 2.20 19.37 12.77
C ALA A 17 0.78 18.81 12.95
N ILE A 18 -0.15 19.05 12.01
CA ILE A 18 -1.49 18.44 12.01
C ILE A 18 -1.46 16.92 11.80
N PHE A 19 -0.33 16.37 11.32
CA PHE A 19 -0.17 14.97 11.04
C PHE A 19 0.50 14.22 12.20
N ASN A 20 0.21 12.92 12.31
CA ASN A 20 0.82 12.01 13.29
C ASN A 20 0.78 12.51 14.75
N GLY A 21 -0.32 13.16 15.15
CA GLY A 21 -0.50 13.64 16.52
C GLY A 21 0.44 14.76 16.94
N GLY A 22 0.94 15.54 16.01
CA GLY A 22 1.86 16.66 16.24
C GLY A 22 3.32 16.38 15.86
N GLU A 23 3.66 15.15 15.56
CA GLU A 23 5.03 14.76 15.13
C GLU A 23 5.34 15.19 13.69
N GLY A 24 4.29 15.48 12.92
CA GLY A 24 4.43 15.87 11.53
C GLY A 24 4.54 14.69 10.57
N LEU A 25 4.62 14.99 9.27
CA LEU A 25 4.76 14.01 8.21
C LEU A 25 6.21 13.99 7.71
N ASP A 26 6.88 12.83 7.81
CA ASP A 26 8.25 12.65 7.35
C ASP A 26 8.35 12.47 5.83
N HIS A 27 7.37 11.77 5.27
CA HIS A 27 7.35 11.39 3.86
C HIS A 27 5.92 11.10 3.39
N TRP A 28 5.72 11.16 2.08
CA TRP A 28 4.54 10.63 1.41
C TRP A 28 4.75 9.16 1.08
N SER A 29 3.75 8.33 1.33
CA SER A 29 3.70 6.99 0.73
C SER A 29 3.09 7.09 -0.67
N TYR A 30 3.59 6.32 -1.65
CA TYR A 30 2.95 6.25 -2.96
C TYR A 30 1.45 5.89 -2.83
N SER A 31 1.09 5.03 -1.88
CA SER A 31 -0.29 4.62 -1.64
C SER A 31 -1.19 5.77 -1.15
N SER A 32 -0.63 6.80 -0.51
CA SER A 32 -1.40 7.99 -0.14
C SER A 32 -1.81 8.81 -1.36
N THR A 33 -1.04 8.74 -2.45
CA THR A 33 -1.35 9.50 -3.66
C THR A 33 -2.51 8.95 -4.47
N SER A 34 -2.81 7.67 -4.36
CA SER A 34 -3.99 7.04 -4.98
C SER A 34 -5.29 7.31 -4.20
N SER A 35 -5.17 7.78 -2.96
CA SER A 35 -6.31 8.12 -2.11
C SER A 35 -6.72 9.60 -2.24
N PRO A 36 -8.00 9.96 -1.99
CA PRO A 36 -8.41 11.35 -1.84
C PRO A 36 -7.69 12.03 -0.68
N MET A 37 -7.45 13.36 -0.78
CA MET A 37 -6.79 14.11 0.30
C MET A 37 -7.58 14.03 1.61
N ALA A 38 -8.90 14.07 1.57
CA ALA A 38 -9.76 13.89 2.75
C ALA A 38 -9.45 12.60 3.50
N LYS A 39 -9.27 11.47 2.80
CA LYS A 39 -8.87 10.21 3.42
C LYS A 39 -7.48 10.30 4.06
N ASN A 40 -6.54 10.97 3.40
CA ASN A 40 -5.21 11.16 3.96
C ASN A 40 -5.24 12.02 5.22
N LEU A 41 -6.05 13.10 5.24
CA LEU A 41 -6.27 13.90 6.44
C LEU A 41 -6.80 13.06 7.59
N ILE A 42 -7.83 12.24 7.33
CA ILE A 42 -8.40 11.36 8.33
C ILE A 42 -7.35 10.35 8.83
N SER A 43 -6.61 9.74 7.91
CA SER A 43 -5.65 8.67 8.24
C SER A 43 -4.41 9.16 8.99
N TYR A 44 -3.91 10.35 8.66
CA TYR A 44 -2.67 10.88 9.21
C TYR A 44 -2.85 11.87 10.36
N SER A 45 -4.04 12.51 10.50
CA SER A 45 -4.31 13.43 11.61
C SER A 45 -4.58 12.71 12.94
N PHE A 46 -4.83 11.40 12.91
CA PHE A 46 -5.07 10.62 14.12
C PHE A 46 -3.78 10.12 14.76
N LEU A 47 -3.82 10.06 16.09
CA LEU A 47 -2.84 9.33 16.90
C LEU A 47 -2.75 7.88 16.45
N GLU A 48 -1.56 7.31 16.52
CA GLU A 48 -1.21 5.94 16.13
C GLU A 48 -2.20 4.84 16.62
N LYS A 49 -2.88 5.07 17.74
CA LYS A 49 -3.92 4.18 18.29
C LYS A 49 -5.09 3.94 17.34
N ILE A 50 -5.55 4.97 16.64
CA ILE A 50 -6.70 4.87 15.74
C ILE A 50 -6.27 4.33 14.39
N ARG A 51 -5.05 4.61 13.96
CA ARG A 51 -4.42 4.01 12.78
C ARG A 51 -4.33 2.48 12.87
N ARG A 52 -4.10 1.94 14.06
CA ARG A 52 -4.01 0.49 14.32
C ARG A 52 -5.36 -0.22 14.39
N SER A 53 -6.46 0.49 14.54
CA SER A 53 -7.81 -0.09 14.55
C SER A 53 -8.35 -0.45 13.16
N TRP A 54 -7.58 -0.25 12.12
CA TRP A 54 -7.93 -0.73 10.78
C TRP A 54 -8.02 -2.26 10.80
N LEU A 55 -9.23 -2.72 10.58
CA LEU A 55 -9.58 -4.13 10.61
C LEU A 55 -8.85 -4.85 9.47
N TRP A 56 -7.88 -5.68 9.84
CA TRP A 56 -7.16 -6.52 8.90
C TRP A 56 -8.07 -7.65 8.41
N ARG A 57 -8.64 -7.48 7.24
CA ARG A 57 -9.46 -8.50 6.59
C ARG A 57 -8.58 -9.50 5.84
N TYR A 58 -9.18 -10.65 5.49
CA TYR A 58 -8.49 -11.75 4.81
C TYR A 58 -7.75 -11.36 3.52
N LYS A 59 -8.23 -10.36 2.75
CA LYS A 59 -7.59 -9.98 1.48
C LYS A 59 -6.15 -9.47 1.63
N PRO A 60 -5.87 -8.47 2.47
CA PRO A 60 -4.49 -8.08 2.77
C PRO A 60 -3.68 -9.22 3.41
N SER A 61 -4.32 -10.02 4.28
CA SER A 61 -3.67 -11.15 4.94
C SER A 61 -3.23 -12.21 3.93
N PHE A 62 -4.07 -12.53 2.95
CA PHE A 62 -3.73 -13.44 1.86
C PHE A 62 -2.52 -12.93 1.06
N GLY A 63 -2.53 -11.66 0.67
CA GLY A 63 -1.42 -11.05 -0.06
C GLY A 63 -0.10 -11.14 0.70
N ASN A 64 -0.12 -10.81 1.99
CA ASN A 64 1.06 -10.90 2.84
C ASN A 64 1.53 -12.34 3.02
N LEU A 65 0.60 -13.30 3.26
CA LEU A 65 0.94 -14.72 3.39
C LEU A 65 1.68 -15.23 2.15
N VAL A 66 1.15 -14.96 0.96
CA VAL A 66 1.77 -15.39 -0.30
C VAL A 66 3.12 -14.70 -0.51
N ASN A 67 3.14 -13.36 -0.47
CA ASN A 67 4.34 -12.59 -0.80
C ASN A 67 5.50 -12.89 0.17
N ASN A 68 5.25 -12.81 1.49
CA ASN A 68 6.28 -13.01 2.50
C ASN A 68 6.81 -14.45 2.49
N THR A 69 5.93 -15.46 2.29
CA THR A 69 6.38 -16.85 2.16
C THR A 69 7.28 -17.01 0.95
N VAL A 70 6.91 -16.48 -0.22
CA VAL A 70 7.75 -16.56 -1.43
C VAL A 70 9.08 -15.84 -1.21
N GLN A 71 9.07 -14.64 -0.64
CA GLN A 71 10.30 -13.90 -0.33
C GLN A 71 11.26 -14.74 0.53
N LYS A 72 10.76 -15.35 1.61
CA LYS A 72 11.57 -16.23 2.48
C LYS A 72 12.12 -17.46 1.75
N LEU A 73 11.42 -17.96 0.74
CA LEU A 73 11.85 -19.14 -0.01
C LEU A 73 12.94 -18.85 -1.03
N ILE A 74 12.94 -17.68 -1.68
CA ILE A 74 13.78 -17.45 -2.87
C ILE A 74 14.73 -16.25 -2.76
N ALA A 75 14.50 -15.30 -1.84
CA ALA A 75 15.34 -14.11 -1.75
C ALA A 75 16.76 -14.42 -1.22
N ASP A 76 17.74 -13.65 -1.69
CA ASP A 76 19.09 -13.62 -1.13
C ASP A 76 19.21 -12.61 0.02
N VAL A 77 18.38 -11.58 -0.02
CA VAL A 77 18.30 -10.53 1.01
C VAL A 77 16.86 -10.09 1.16
N ILE A 78 16.39 -9.96 2.40
CA ILE A 78 15.10 -9.33 2.73
C ILE A 78 15.37 -8.13 3.65
N TYR A 79 14.79 -6.97 3.33
CA TYR A 79 14.85 -5.81 4.21
C TYR A 79 13.68 -5.80 5.19
N LYS A 80 13.96 -5.88 6.49
CA LYS A 80 12.97 -5.73 7.57
C LYS A 80 12.62 -4.27 7.88
N SER A 81 13.57 -3.37 7.61
CA SER A 81 13.42 -1.91 7.76
C SER A 81 14.28 -1.17 6.74
N LYS A 82 14.32 0.17 6.84
CA LYS A 82 15.12 1.01 5.91
C LYS A 82 16.61 0.61 5.82
N THR A 83 17.16 0.08 6.91
CA THR A 83 18.60 -0.21 7.05
C THR A 83 18.89 -1.63 7.48
N ILE A 84 17.93 -2.34 8.05
CA ILE A 84 18.12 -3.71 8.55
C ILE A 84 17.82 -4.68 7.42
N LYS A 85 18.86 -5.41 7.00
CA LYS A 85 18.78 -6.50 6.03
C LYS A 85 19.00 -7.83 6.72
N GLU A 86 18.34 -8.85 6.22
CA GLU A 86 18.48 -10.24 6.65
C GLU A 86 19.00 -11.07 5.47
N THR A 87 19.93 -11.98 5.71
CA THR A 87 20.54 -12.83 4.69
C THR A 87 20.52 -14.31 5.05
N GLU A 88 20.22 -14.63 6.30
CA GLU A 88 20.20 -15.98 6.83
C GLU A 88 18.88 -16.25 7.52
N TRP A 89 18.13 -17.22 7.04
CA TRP A 89 16.89 -17.74 7.62
C TRP A 89 16.66 -19.16 7.12
N ASP A 90 15.79 -19.89 7.80
CA ASP A 90 15.36 -21.20 7.34
C ASP A 90 14.46 -21.04 6.09
N ARG A 91 14.80 -21.77 5.03
CA ARG A 91 14.06 -21.76 3.74
C ARG A 91 13.14 -22.97 3.60
N ASP A 92 12.87 -23.67 4.70
CA ASP A 92 11.86 -24.74 4.68
C ASP A 92 10.47 -24.16 4.42
N TYR A 93 9.79 -24.74 3.46
CA TYR A 93 8.50 -24.25 3.01
C TYR A 93 7.47 -24.22 4.15
N GLN A 94 7.36 -25.31 4.91
CA GLN A 94 6.35 -25.40 5.95
C GLN A 94 6.62 -24.40 7.08
N LYS A 95 7.87 -24.26 7.48
CA LYS A 95 8.26 -23.29 8.50
C LYS A 95 8.02 -21.84 8.07
N CYS A 96 8.33 -21.51 6.80
CA CYS A 96 8.08 -20.18 6.26
C CYS A 96 6.57 -19.88 6.24
N PHE A 97 5.78 -20.84 5.75
CA PHE A 97 4.33 -20.70 5.64
C PHE A 97 3.66 -20.56 7.02
N ASP A 98 3.98 -21.46 7.95
CA ASP A 98 3.41 -21.48 9.30
C ASP A 98 3.76 -20.20 10.05
N SER A 99 5.00 -19.71 9.94
CA SER A 99 5.41 -18.45 10.55
C SER A 99 4.58 -17.25 10.07
N GLU A 100 4.24 -17.18 8.79
CA GLU A 100 3.41 -16.09 8.25
C GLU A 100 1.92 -16.28 8.60
N LEU A 101 1.46 -17.52 8.63
CA LEU A 101 0.09 -17.83 9.05
C LEU A 101 -0.14 -17.50 10.54
N ASP A 102 0.84 -17.77 11.39
CA ASP A 102 0.80 -17.41 12.81
C ASP A 102 0.69 -15.89 13.00
N GLU A 103 1.41 -15.09 12.21
CA GLU A 103 1.30 -13.62 12.29
C GLU A 103 -0.13 -13.12 11.92
N ILE A 104 -0.80 -13.80 10.99
CA ILE A 104 -2.19 -13.51 10.64
C ILE A 104 -3.13 -13.91 11.77
N ASN A 105 -2.90 -15.09 12.37
CA ASN A 105 -3.75 -15.66 13.40
C ASN A 105 -3.64 -14.93 14.76
N LYS A 106 -2.59 -14.12 14.97
CA LYS A 106 -2.49 -13.21 16.15
C LYS A 106 -3.59 -12.13 16.18
N LYS A 107 -4.30 -11.95 15.08
CA LYS A 107 -5.38 -10.95 14.95
C LYS A 107 -6.72 -11.64 14.86
N ASP A 108 -7.65 -11.25 15.69
CA ASP A 108 -9.00 -11.79 15.65
C ASP A 108 -9.69 -11.50 14.31
N PRO A 109 -10.53 -12.44 13.80
CA PRO A 109 -11.38 -12.18 12.65
C PRO A 109 -12.35 -11.03 12.93
N VAL A 110 -12.58 -10.22 11.92
CA VAL A 110 -13.46 -9.04 12.02
C VAL A 110 -14.95 -9.44 12.12
N ASP A 111 -15.32 -10.48 11.40
CA ASP A 111 -16.68 -11.01 11.33
C ASP A 111 -16.65 -12.49 10.90
N LYS A 112 -17.79 -13.15 10.95
CA LYS A 112 -17.95 -14.57 10.53
C LYS A 112 -17.51 -14.84 9.09
N LYS A 113 -17.65 -13.85 8.21
CA LYS A 113 -17.20 -13.95 6.82
C LYS A 113 -15.68 -13.95 6.75
N ASP A 114 -15.03 -13.10 7.53
CA ASP A 114 -13.56 -13.03 7.62
C ASP A 114 -12.99 -14.29 8.26
N GLU A 115 -13.65 -14.83 9.30
CA GLU A 115 -13.29 -16.10 9.93
C GLU A 115 -13.32 -17.27 8.93
N PHE A 116 -14.44 -17.41 8.21
CA PHE A 116 -14.57 -18.40 7.14
C PHE A 116 -13.47 -18.20 6.09
N ALA A 117 -13.26 -16.94 5.66
CA ALA A 117 -12.28 -16.62 4.64
C ALA A 117 -10.85 -16.99 5.01
N ARG A 118 -10.43 -16.68 6.23
CA ARG A 118 -9.08 -17.00 6.73
C ARG A 118 -8.82 -18.50 6.77
N LYS A 119 -9.83 -19.28 7.11
CA LYS A 119 -9.73 -20.74 7.12
C LYS A 119 -9.62 -21.30 5.71
N GLU A 120 -10.51 -20.89 4.81
CA GLU A 120 -10.58 -21.45 3.47
C GLU A 120 -9.48 -20.93 2.53
N MET A 121 -8.90 -19.74 2.79
CA MET A 121 -7.85 -19.17 1.95
C MET A 121 -6.54 -19.97 1.97
N ILE A 122 -6.34 -20.86 2.95
CA ILE A 122 -5.08 -21.58 3.13
C ILE A 122 -4.76 -22.43 1.90
N SER A 123 -5.72 -23.22 1.40
CA SER A 123 -5.51 -24.03 0.20
C SER A 123 -5.16 -23.18 -1.03
N TYR A 124 -5.89 -22.07 -1.24
CA TYR A 124 -5.61 -21.14 -2.32
C TYR A 124 -4.24 -20.46 -2.18
N ALA A 125 -3.80 -20.22 -0.94
CA ALA A 125 -2.50 -19.61 -0.67
C ALA A 125 -1.35 -20.56 -1.06
N HIS A 126 -1.45 -21.85 -0.78
CA HIS A 126 -0.46 -22.85 -1.20
C HIS A 126 -0.27 -22.86 -2.71
N ASP A 127 -1.36 -22.92 -3.47
CA ASP A 127 -1.32 -22.90 -4.93
C ASP A 127 -0.75 -21.57 -5.46
N CYS A 128 -1.23 -20.43 -4.91
CA CYS A 128 -0.76 -19.11 -5.29
C CYS A 128 0.73 -18.90 -5.02
N ILE A 129 1.26 -19.44 -3.91
CA ILE A 129 2.71 -19.46 -3.59
C ILE A 129 3.48 -20.22 -4.66
N GLY A 130 2.99 -21.39 -5.08
CA GLY A 130 3.60 -22.18 -6.15
C GLY A 130 3.72 -21.40 -7.46
N VAL A 131 2.61 -20.78 -7.90
CA VAL A 131 2.59 -19.94 -9.12
C VAL A 131 3.52 -18.74 -8.97
N THR A 132 3.44 -18.03 -7.85
CA THR A 132 4.26 -16.82 -7.59
C THR A 132 5.75 -17.16 -7.57
N LYS A 133 6.14 -18.20 -6.83
CA LYS A 133 7.53 -18.63 -6.75
C LYS A 133 8.10 -18.91 -8.14
N LYS A 134 7.36 -19.68 -8.94
CA LYS A 134 7.79 -20.04 -10.29
C LYS A 134 8.01 -18.79 -11.16
N VAL A 135 7.01 -17.93 -11.29
CA VAL A 135 7.11 -16.75 -12.17
C VAL A 135 8.21 -15.78 -11.73
N VAL A 136 8.38 -15.57 -10.42
CA VAL A 136 9.46 -14.69 -9.92
C VAL A 136 10.83 -15.32 -10.22
N GLN A 137 11.03 -16.61 -9.97
CA GLN A 137 12.29 -17.30 -10.27
C GLN A 137 12.62 -17.28 -11.77
N ASP A 138 11.64 -17.51 -12.63
CA ASP A 138 11.81 -17.47 -14.10
C ASP A 138 12.26 -16.06 -14.57
N LEU A 139 11.72 -14.99 -13.97
CA LEU A 139 12.08 -13.62 -14.29
C LEU A 139 13.43 -13.19 -13.71
N VAL A 140 13.74 -13.64 -12.51
CA VAL A 140 15.02 -13.31 -11.83
C VAL A 140 16.19 -14.02 -12.50
N GLY A 141 16.03 -15.28 -12.90
CA GLY A 141 17.10 -16.10 -13.44
C GLY A 141 18.24 -16.28 -12.42
N ASP A 142 19.47 -16.07 -12.85
CA ASP A 142 20.67 -16.19 -12.01
C ASP A 142 21.04 -14.89 -11.26
N GLU A 143 20.25 -13.83 -11.37
CA GLU A 143 20.54 -12.59 -10.69
C GLU A 143 20.25 -12.69 -9.18
N LYS A 144 21.06 -12.00 -8.37
CA LYS A 144 20.81 -11.89 -6.93
C LYS A 144 19.48 -11.17 -6.68
N LEU A 145 18.64 -11.78 -5.84
CA LEU A 145 17.32 -11.27 -5.51
C LEU A 145 17.30 -10.57 -4.15
N VAL A 146 16.85 -9.33 -4.15
CA VAL A 146 16.63 -8.50 -2.97
C VAL A 146 15.13 -8.21 -2.84
N CYS A 147 14.57 -8.40 -1.64
CA CYS A 147 13.16 -8.17 -1.36
C CYS A 147 12.97 -7.02 -0.37
N GLU A 148 11.80 -6.36 -0.43
CA GLU A 148 11.40 -5.25 0.46
C GLU A 148 12.41 -4.09 0.45
N GLN A 149 13.10 -3.86 -0.67
CA GLN A 149 14.07 -2.80 -0.81
C GLN A 149 13.39 -1.45 -0.62
N TYR A 150 13.83 -0.70 0.40
CA TYR A 150 13.33 0.64 0.65
C TYR A 150 13.86 1.62 -0.40
N VAL A 151 12.94 2.34 -1.02
CA VAL A 151 13.26 3.38 -2.00
C VAL A 151 12.67 4.71 -1.57
N LYS A 152 13.38 5.79 -1.90
CA LYS A 152 13.03 7.15 -1.56
C LYS A 152 13.40 8.08 -2.71
N HIS A 153 12.46 8.91 -3.11
CA HIS A 153 12.71 9.94 -4.12
C HIS A 153 12.08 11.28 -3.71
N LYS A 154 12.74 12.37 -4.07
CA LYS A 154 12.25 13.72 -3.78
C LYS A 154 12.62 14.63 -4.95
N GLU A 155 11.63 15.16 -5.62
CA GLU A 155 11.83 16.24 -6.57
C GLU A 155 12.24 17.53 -5.85
N MET A 156 12.98 18.40 -6.55
CA MET A 156 13.56 19.62 -5.95
C MET A 156 12.48 20.54 -5.34
N THR A 157 11.29 20.58 -5.94
CA THR A 157 10.18 21.44 -5.52
C THR A 157 9.34 20.86 -4.39
N MET A 158 9.51 19.58 -4.04
CA MET A 158 8.75 18.93 -2.97
C MET A 158 9.31 19.27 -1.60
N ILE A 159 8.44 19.40 -0.61
CA ILE A 159 8.80 19.57 0.80
C ILE A 159 9.20 18.21 1.39
N LYS A 160 8.38 17.20 1.17
CA LYS A 160 8.59 15.84 1.71
C LYS A 160 8.87 14.83 0.60
N PRO A 161 9.76 13.86 0.82
CA PRO A 161 10.03 12.80 -0.15
C PRO A 161 8.86 11.84 -0.28
N ILE A 162 8.82 11.12 -1.40
CA ILE A 162 7.98 9.93 -1.58
C ILE A 162 8.80 8.70 -1.20
N THR A 163 8.18 7.73 -0.54
CA THR A 163 8.83 6.48 -0.17
C THR A 163 7.99 5.27 -0.54
N GLY A 164 8.65 4.13 -0.67
CA GLY A 164 8.03 2.85 -0.92
C GLY A 164 8.97 1.70 -0.63
N ARG A 165 8.48 0.48 -0.86
CA ARG A 165 9.27 -0.75 -0.82
C ARG A 165 8.99 -1.55 -2.07
N VAL A 166 10.05 -1.98 -2.72
CA VAL A 166 9.99 -2.81 -3.91
C VAL A 166 9.87 -4.26 -3.48
N ASP A 167 8.86 -4.98 -3.96
CA ASP A 167 8.62 -6.37 -3.55
C ASP A 167 9.81 -7.27 -3.88
N TYR A 168 10.29 -7.21 -5.13
CA TYR A 168 11.44 -8.00 -5.62
C TYR A 168 12.31 -7.14 -6.53
N GLU A 169 13.60 -7.15 -6.29
CA GLU A 169 14.57 -6.35 -7.03
C GLU A 169 15.84 -7.15 -7.34
N THR A 170 16.32 -7.05 -8.58
CA THR A 170 17.62 -7.58 -9.01
C THR A 170 18.55 -6.44 -9.44
N LYS A 171 19.69 -6.77 -10.02
CA LYS A 171 20.58 -5.77 -10.59
C LYS A 171 19.93 -5.00 -11.75
N THR A 172 19.16 -5.68 -12.60
CA THR A 172 18.64 -5.10 -13.85
C THR A 172 17.12 -4.86 -13.84
N LYS A 173 16.39 -5.50 -12.97
CA LYS A 173 14.90 -5.55 -12.97
C LYS A 173 14.34 -5.24 -11.60
N PHE A 174 13.08 -4.82 -11.58
CA PHE A 174 12.25 -4.92 -10.39
C PHE A 174 10.88 -5.50 -10.74
N ILE A 175 10.28 -6.17 -9.76
CA ILE A 175 8.99 -6.84 -9.90
C ILE A 175 8.08 -6.32 -8.80
N GLU A 176 6.91 -5.85 -9.20
CA GLU A 176 5.79 -5.53 -8.32
C GLU A 176 4.75 -6.65 -8.42
N LEU A 177 4.47 -7.29 -7.29
CA LEU A 177 3.55 -8.42 -7.22
C LEU A 177 2.17 -7.99 -6.73
N LYS A 178 1.14 -8.44 -7.40
CA LYS A 178 -0.27 -8.26 -7.02
C LYS A 178 -0.99 -9.60 -6.96
N THR A 179 -1.16 -10.10 -5.75
CA THR A 179 -1.97 -11.30 -5.53
C THR A 179 -3.47 -11.00 -5.68
N LYS A 180 -4.20 -11.91 -6.26
CA LYS A 180 -5.66 -11.88 -6.37
C LYS A 180 -6.26 -12.91 -5.40
N PRO A 181 -6.65 -12.48 -4.20
CA PRO A 181 -7.26 -13.39 -3.22
C PRO A 181 -8.57 -13.93 -3.76
N PRO A 182 -8.94 -15.17 -3.40
CA PRO A 182 -10.19 -15.75 -3.86
C PRO A 182 -11.41 -14.94 -3.41
N ASN A 183 -12.44 -14.94 -4.23
CA ASN A 183 -13.71 -14.26 -3.94
C ASN A 183 -14.58 -15.11 -3.02
N ILE A 184 -15.22 -14.46 -2.04
CA ILE A 184 -16.21 -15.08 -1.17
C ILE A 184 -17.60 -14.63 -1.57
N ARG A 185 -18.47 -15.59 -1.75
CA ARG A 185 -19.89 -15.37 -2.06
C ARG A 185 -20.78 -16.09 -1.05
N LYS A 186 -21.84 -15.42 -0.62
CA LYS A 186 -22.88 -16.09 0.17
C LYS A 186 -23.68 -17.01 -0.73
N VAL A 187 -23.91 -18.24 -0.30
CA VAL A 187 -24.77 -19.17 -1.03
C VAL A 187 -26.21 -18.66 -0.99
N LYS A 188 -26.89 -18.63 -2.14
CA LYS A 188 -28.26 -18.12 -2.23
C LYS A 188 -29.17 -18.92 -1.30
N ASN A 189 -29.95 -18.22 -0.46
CA ASN A 189 -30.89 -18.79 0.51
C ASN A 189 -30.27 -19.66 1.63
N LYS A 190 -28.96 -19.54 1.88
CA LYS A 190 -28.29 -20.24 2.99
C LYS A 190 -27.41 -19.28 3.78
N GLU A 191 -27.10 -19.62 5.02
CA GLU A 191 -26.08 -18.92 5.84
C GLU A 191 -24.66 -19.49 5.61
N GLU A 192 -24.43 -20.00 4.43
CA GLU A 192 -23.16 -20.62 4.02
C GLU A 192 -22.41 -19.69 3.07
N TRP A 193 -21.10 -19.84 3.07
CA TRP A 193 -20.20 -19.10 2.17
C TRP A 193 -19.47 -20.09 1.26
N THR A 194 -19.15 -19.64 0.05
CA THR A 194 -18.26 -20.35 -0.88
C THR A 194 -17.12 -19.45 -1.29
N MET A 195 -16.00 -20.07 -1.61
CA MET A 195 -14.81 -19.40 -2.11
C MET A 195 -14.51 -19.86 -3.54
N SER A 196 -14.05 -18.96 -4.38
CA SER A 196 -13.67 -19.25 -5.77
C SER A 196 -12.52 -18.39 -6.21
N SER A 197 -11.66 -18.89 -7.08
CA SER A 197 -10.56 -18.13 -7.70
C SER A 197 -11.08 -16.84 -8.33
N GLN A 198 -10.29 -15.78 -8.21
CA GLN A 198 -10.56 -14.51 -8.86
C GLN A 198 -9.85 -14.46 -10.22
N ALA A 199 -10.54 -14.02 -11.26
CA ALA A 199 -9.93 -13.80 -12.57
C ALA A 199 -8.82 -12.73 -12.50
N LEU A 200 -7.78 -12.92 -13.28
CA LEU A 200 -6.72 -11.94 -13.47
C LEU A 200 -7.20 -10.78 -14.36
N PRO A 201 -6.66 -9.58 -14.18
CA PRO A 201 -7.00 -8.44 -15.02
C PRO A 201 -6.40 -8.60 -16.42
N THR A 202 -7.09 -8.15 -17.43
CA THR A 202 -6.59 -8.08 -18.81
C THR A 202 -5.69 -6.87 -19.06
N GLU A 203 -5.77 -5.87 -18.20
CA GLU A 203 -5.01 -4.63 -18.25
C GLU A 203 -4.46 -4.29 -16.86
N PRO A 204 -3.31 -3.60 -16.77
CA PRO A 204 -2.77 -3.15 -15.50
C PRO A 204 -3.69 -2.12 -14.84
N ALA A 205 -3.99 -2.27 -13.55
CA ALA A 205 -4.75 -1.26 -12.81
C ALA A 205 -3.95 0.04 -12.64
N THR A 206 -4.59 1.18 -12.80
CA THR A 206 -3.96 2.51 -12.73
C THR A 206 -3.17 2.75 -11.44
N ASP A 207 -3.71 2.33 -10.29
CA ASP A 207 -3.02 2.48 -9.00
C ASP A 207 -1.73 1.67 -8.95
N ASN A 208 -1.73 0.47 -9.52
CA ASN A 208 -0.54 -0.38 -9.59
C ASN A 208 0.48 0.17 -10.59
N LEU A 209 0.02 0.76 -11.71
CA LEU A 209 0.90 1.48 -12.64
C LEU A 209 1.54 2.70 -11.98
N THR A 210 0.79 3.46 -11.17
CA THR A 210 1.33 4.60 -10.42
C THR A 210 2.42 4.15 -9.43
N GLN A 211 2.23 3.03 -8.76
CA GLN A 211 3.25 2.43 -7.89
C GLN A 211 4.48 2.00 -8.69
N THR A 212 4.26 1.30 -9.80
CA THR A 212 5.32 0.87 -10.71
C THR A 212 6.10 2.06 -11.26
N SER A 213 5.41 3.16 -11.61
CA SER A 213 6.05 4.39 -12.09
C SER A 213 6.98 5.02 -11.06
N PHE A 214 6.56 5.05 -9.79
CA PHE A 214 7.41 5.52 -8.69
C PHE A 214 8.67 4.66 -8.54
N TYR A 215 8.53 3.34 -8.54
CA TYR A 215 9.68 2.44 -8.43
C TYR A 215 10.60 2.52 -9.65
N TYR A 216 10.04 2.68 -10.85
CA TYR A 216 10.81 2.93 -12.05
C TYR A 216 11.66 4.22 -11.93
N MET A 217 11.07 5.30 -11.41
CA MET A 217 11.82 6.55 -11.21
C MET A 217 12.92 6.44 -10.16
N CYS A 218 12.70 5.64 -9.10
CA CYS A 218 13.70 5.39 -8.05
C CYS A 218 14.86 4.51 -8.54
N THR A 219 14.55 3.44 -9.28
CA THR A 219 15.52 2.37 -9.59
C THR A 219 16.11 2.47 -10.98
N LYS A 220 15.37 3.03 -11.94
CA LYS A 220 15.69 3.06 -13.38
C LYS A 220 15.90 1.66 -13.99
N LYS A 221 15.36 0.62 -13.34
CA LYS A 221 15.45 -0.78 -13.76
C LYS A 221 14.23 -1.17 -14.61
N ILE A 222 14.33 -2.30 -15.31
CA ILE A 222 13.24 -2.83 -16.13
C ILE A 222 12.05 -3.23 -15.21
N PRO A 223 10.87 -2.64 -15.39
CA PRO A 223 9.71 -2.93 -14.57
C PRO A 223 8.97 -4.18 -15.02
N TYR A 224 8.53 -4.98 -14.05
CA TYR A 224 7.56 -6.05 -14.22
C TYR A 224 6.44 -5.86 -13.23
N LEU A 225 5.20 -5.84 -13.70
CA LEU A 225 3.99 -5.85 -12.88
C LEU A 225 3.30 -7.20 -13.07
N ILE A 226 3.21 -7.99 -12.00
CA ILE A 226 2.70 -9.35 -12.06
C ILE A 226 1.42 -9.44 -11.24
N TYR A 227 0.38 -10.00 -11.83
CA TYR A 227 -0.81 -10.43 -11.12
C TYR A 227 -0.83 -11.95 -11.05
N VAL A 228 -1.10 -12.50 -9.88
CA VAL A 228 -1.20 -13.94 -9.65
C VAL A 228 -2.48 -14.29 -8.89
N ASN A 229 -3.02 -15.44 -9.19
CA ASN A 229 -4.04 -16.13 -8.40
C ASN A 229 -3.57 -17.56 -8.08
N ASP A 230 -4.44 -18.41 -7.59
CA ASP A 230 -4.17 -19.80 -7.25
C ASP A 230 -3.94 -20.72 -8.47
N LYS A 231 -4.14 -20.24 -9.71
CA LYS A 231 -4.07 -21.08 -10.92
C LYS A 231 -3.05 -20.59 -11.92
N GLU A 232 -2.94 -19.27 -12.07
CA GLU A 232 -2.23 -18.66 -13.18
C GLU A 232 -1.66 -17.29 -12.81
N HIS A 233 -0.85 -16.74 -13.69
CA HIS A 233 -0.33 -15.39 -13.59
C HIS A 233 -0.45 -14.65 -14.94
N ILE A 234 -0.43 -13.33 -14.87
CA ILE A 234 -0.23 -12.46 -16.01
C ILE A 234 0.88 -11.46 -15.68
N THR A 235 1.79 -11.26 -16.62
CA THR A 235 2.93 -10.36 -16.48
C THR A 235 2.81 -9.23 -17.50
N PHE A 236 2.92 -8.00 -17.00
CA PHE A 236 3.02 -6.80 -17.83
C PHE A 236 4.45 -6.26 -17.72
N ASP A 237 5.10 -6.09 -18.86
CA ASP A 237 6.43 -5.54 -19.00
C ASP A 237 6.46 -4.40 -20.03
N GLN A 238 7.63 -3.95 -20.43
CA GLN A 238 7.80 -2.84 -21.38
C GLN A 238 7.27 -3.10 -22.81
N SER A 239 6.87 -4.33 -23.13
CA SER A 239 6.16 -4.62 -24.38
C SER A 239 4.72 -4.11 -24.38
N HIS A 240 4.15 -3.96 -23.19
CA HIS A 240 2.81 -3.42 -23.00
C HIS A 240 2.85 -1.88 -23.01
N GLU A 241 1.90 -1.23 -23.72
CA GLU A 241 1.88 0.22 -23.93
C GLU A 241 1.91 1.02 -22.61
N LEU A 242 1.12 0.60 -21.62
CA LEU A 242 1.04 1.27 -20.31
C LEU A 242 2.29 1.06 -19.43
N MET A 243 3.19 0.15 -19.79
CA MET A 243 4.44 -0.11 -19.08
C MET A 243 5.65 0.53 -19.76
N LYS A 244 5.45 1.21 -20.89
CA LYS A 244 6.52 1.95 -21.55
C LYS A 244 7.02 3.11 -20.70
N LYS A 245 8.31 3.42 -20.86
CA LYS A 245 9.00 4.47 -20.12
C LYS A 245 8.21 5.78 -20.07
N ASP A 246 7.82 6.30 -21.23
CA ASP A 246 7.17 7.62 -21.33
C ASP A 246 5.84 7.65 -20.57
N HIS A 247 5.09 6.53 -20.57
CA HIS A 247 3.85 6.43 -19.82
C HIS A 247 4.10 6.38 -18.30
N LEU A 248 5.09 5.59 -17.87
CA LEU A 248 5.46 5.53 -16.45
C LEU A 248 5.99 6.88 -15.93
N GLU A 249 6.82 7.57 -16.70
CA GLU A 249 7.29 8.91 -16.35
C GLU A 249 6.12 9.90 -16.25
N HIS A 250 5.17 9.87 -17.18
CA HIS A 250 3.97 10.69 -17.13
C HIS A 250 3.12 10.44 -15.85
N LEU A 251 2.89 9.18 -15.50
CA LEU A 251 2.16 8.83 -14.27
C LEU A 251 2.89 9.29 -13.00
N TYR A 252 4.21 9.16 -12.99
CA TYR A 252 5.03 9.67 -11.90
C TYR A 252 4.88 11.18 -11.73
N PHE A 253 5.00 11.95 -12.82
CA PHE A 253 4.84 13.41 -12.73
C PHE A 253 3.44 13.83 -12.30
N LYS A 254 2.39 13.15 -12.75
CA LYS A 254 1.03 13.36 -12.22
C LYS A 254 0.93 13.14 -10.71
N MET A 255 1.60 12.11 -10.20
CA MET A 255 1.67 11.86 -8.76
C MET A 255 2.40 12.98 -8.03
N VAL A 256 3.53 13.45 -8.56
CA VAL A 256 4.28 14.59 -8.00
C VAL A 256 3.46 15.86 -7.98
N GLU A 257 2.78 16.20 -9.08
CA GLU A 257 1.89 17.36 -9.16
C GLU A 257 0.78 17.33 -8.08
N LYS A 258 0.17 16.16 -7.86
CA LYS A 258 -0.83 15.97 -6.81
C LYS A 258 -0.25 16.20 -5.42
N ILE A 259 0.95 15.70 -5.14
CA ILE A 259 1.63 15.94 -3.86
C ILE A 259 1.97 17.42 -3.69
N LEU A 260 2.50 18.08 -4.71
CA LEU A 260 2.81 19.51 -4.68
C LEU A 260 1.57 20.36 -4.39
N LEU A 261 0.43 19.98 -4.96
CA LEU A 261 -0.85 20.62 -4.62
C LEU A 261 -1.18 20.47 -3.14
N TRP A 262 -1.07 19.26 -2.60
CA TRP A 262 -1.32 18.98 -1.19
C TRP A 262 -0.35 19.74 -0.26
N GLU A 263 0.94 19.77 -0.58
CA GLU A 263 1.93 20.50 0.19
C GLU A 263 1.64 22.02 0.21
N ARG A 264 1.21 22.59 -0.92
CA ARG A 264 0.77 23.99 -1.00
C ARG A 264 -0.45 24.27 -0.13
N MET A 265 -1.46 23.38 -0.15
CA MET A 265 -2.65 23.50 0.70
C MET A 265 -2.29 23.44 2.18
N ILE A 266 -1.44 22.49 2.57
CA ILE A 266 -0.95 22.34 3.96
C ILE A 266 -0.21 23.60 4.42
N MET A 267 0.71 24.10 3.59
CA MET A 267 1.47 25.32 3.89
C MET A 267 0.57 26.56 3.99
N PHE A 268 -0.45 26.65 3.13
CA PHE A 268 -1.41 27.76 3.16
C PHE A 268 -2.23 27.77 4.46
N CYS A 269 -2.70 26.62 4.91
CA CYS A 269 -3.48 26.46 6.14
C CYS A 269 -2.64 26.58 7.43
N LYS A 270 -1.33 26.65 7.35
CA LYS A 270 -0.40 26.86 8.49
C LYS A 270 -0.67 25.94 9.69
N GLY A 271 -1.04 24.68 9.41
CA GLY A 271 -1.35 23.70 10.45
C GLY A 271 -2.78 23.77 10.99
N ASN A 272 -3.67 24.53 10.38
CA ASN A 272 -5.09 24.51 10.71
C ASN A 272 -5.81 23.38 9.98
N LEU A 273 -6.11 22.29 10.69
CA LEU A 273 -6.76 21.12 10.14
C LEU A 273 -8.17 21.40 9.59
N SER A 274 -8.93 22.30 10.24
CA SER A 274 -10.28 22.64 9.81
C SER A 274 -10.27 23.42 8.49
N GLU A 275 -9.36 24.37 8.34
CA GLU A 275 -9.17 25.11 7.07
C GLU A 275 -8.73 24.17 5.95
N LEU A 276 -7.79 23.26 6.24
CA LEU A 276 -7.32 22.29 5.26
C LEU A 276 -8.45 21.32 4.83
N ALA A 277 -9.28 20.88 5.77
CA ALA A 277 -10.44 20.04 5.46
C ALA A 277 -11.44 20.76 4.53
N GLN A 278 -11.71 22.04 4.76
CA GLN A 278 -12.60 22.84 3.90
C GLN A 278 -12.05 23.07 2.48
N MET A 279 -10.74 22.96 2.28
CA MET A 279 -10.11 23.01 0.96
C MET A 279 -10.16 21.66 0.23
N CYS A 280 -10.49 20.59 0.92
CA CYS A 280 -10.59 19.25 0.35
C CYS A 280 -12.04 18.93 0.01
N GLU A 281 -12.24 18.16 -1.04
CA GLU A 281 -13.55 17.56 -1.34
C GLU A 281 -14.04 16.77 -0.11
N PRO A 282 -15.31 16.96 0.34
CA PRO A 282 -15.87 16.20 1.44
C PRO A 282 -15.76 14.67 1.20
N PRO A 283 -15.49 13.88 2.23
CA PRO A 283 -15.42 12.44 2.08
C PRO A 283 -16.79 11.86 1.71
N ASP A 284 -16.82 11.01 0.69
CA ASP A 284 -17.98 10.17 0.40
C ASP A 284 -18.04 9.03 1.42
N MET A 285 -18.84 9.21 2.47
CA MET A 285 -18.99 8.25 3.57
C MET A 285 -19.55 6.89 3.12
N TYR A 286 -20.21 6.85 1.97
CA TYR A 286 -20.75 5.60 1.38
C TYR A 286 -19.73 4.89 0.50
N HIS A 287 -18.55 5.47 0.28
CA HIS A 287 -17.51 4.86 -0.54
C HIS A 287 -17.04 3.53 0.07
N PRO A 288 -17.26 2.38 -0.60
CA PRO A 288 -17.12 1.05 0.02
C PRO A 288 -15.69 0.69 0.38
N PHE A 289 -14.71 1.41 -0.16
CA PHE A 289 -13.30 1.10 0.04
C PHE A 289 -12.63 2.01 1.08
N TYR A 290 -12.97 3.32 1.09
CA TYR A 290 -12.23 4.28 1.91
C TYR A 290 -12.82 4.49 3.30
N TYR A 291 -14.13 4.40 3.44
CA TYR A 291 -14.83 4.84 4.66
C TYR A 291 -15.67 3.75 5.30
N LYS A 292 -15.61 2.55 4.75
CA LYS A 292 -16.34 1.41 5.22
C LYS A 292 -15.82 0.94 6.55
N ASP A 293 -15.84 0.92 7.57
CA ASP A 293 -15.24 0.41 8.81
C ASP A 293 -14.44 1.50 9.55
N LEU A 294 -14.93 2.74 9.51
CA LEU A 294 -14.38 3.81 10.33
C LEU A 294 -14.65 3.54 11.81
N ALA A 295 -13.66 3.87 12.66
CA ALA A 295 -13.91 3.90 14.08
C ALA A 295 -14.82 5.09 14.45
N PRO A 296 -15.63 5.00 15.54
CA PRO A 296 -16.53 6.09 15.95
C PRO A 296 -15.85 7.46 16.11
N GLU A 297 -14.60 7.46 16.55
CA GLU A 297 -13.79 8.69 16.69
C GLU A 297 -13.45 9.31 15.31
N GLN A 298 -13.26 8.45 14.30
CA GLN A 298 -13.02 8.90 12.93
C GLN A 298 -14.28 9.51 12.31
N GLU A 299 -15.43 8.87 12.51
CA GLU A 299 -16.74 9.42 12.10
C GLU A 299 -17.00 10.76 12.76
N LYS A 300 -16.74 10.87 14.06
CA LYS A 300 -16.89 12.12 14.82
C LYS A 300 -15.98 13.22 14.27
N LEU A 301 -14.73 12.90 13.91
CA LEU A 301 -13.83 13.90 13.30
C LEU A 301 -14.36 14.36 11.95
N ILE A 302 -14.79 13.45 11.09
CA ILE A 302 -15.35 13.78 9.77
C ILE A 302 -16.54 14.71 9.92
N THR A 303 -17.48 14.34 10.82
CA THR A 303 -18.64 15.18 11.13
C THR A 303 -18.25 16.59 11.57
N ASN A 304 -17.26 16.69 12.46
CA ASN A 304 -16.80 18.00 12.96
C ASN A 304 -16.08 18.82 11.89
N LEU A 305 -15.23 18.18 11.05
CA LEU A 305 -14.41 18.89 10.07
C LEU A 305 -15.20 19.35 8.84
N TRP A 306 -16.15 18.55 8.37
CA TRP A 306 -16.93 18.84 7.16
C TRP A 306 -18.40 19.15 7.42
N GLY A 307 -18.85 19.08 8.68
CA GLY A 307 -20.24 19.36 9.03
C GLY A 307 -21.23 18.34 8.45
N ILE A 308 -20.78 17.11 8.16
CA ILE A 308 -21.63 16.05 7.61
C ILE A 308 -22.54 15.54 8.72
N LYS A 309 -23.86 15.74 8.58
CA LYS A 309 -24.83 15.17 9.51
C LYS A 309 -25.13 13.73 9.09
N HIS A 310 -25.03 12.80 10.03
CA HIS A 310 -25.62 11.48 9.84
C HIS A 310 -27.13 11.63 9.94
N GLU A 311 -27.86 11.31 8.87
CA GLU A 311 -29.30 11.14 8.90
C GLU A 311 -29.68 9.78 9.50
#